data_290dcee5bb129255d21f614824aebf3d
#
_entry.id   290dcee5bb129255d21f614824aebf3d
#
_cell.length_a   1.000
_cell.length_b   1.000
_cell.length_c   1.000
_cell.angle_alpha   90.00
_cell.angle_beta   90.00
_cell.angle_gamma   90.00
#
_symmetry.space_group_name_H-M   'P 1'
#
loop_
_entity.id
_entity.type
_entity.pdbx_description
1 polymer ?
#
loop_
_entity_poly.entity_id
_entity_poly.type
_entity_poly.pdbx_seq_one_letter_code
_entity_poly.pdbx_strand_id
1 'polypeptide(L)'
;MGQLSNLLQNCLRLQPGCLAMHNLIEGFQRFRSGSFLDHQERLHHLAQVGQAPRTMVISCCDSRLDPQMIFAAAPGDLLVVRNIANLVPPYQPDAVHHGTSAALEFGVCRLGVEQVVILGHSQCGGVRALLTGSIDGDFIGSWMNIAAEARRLARLCPEDEAQRVGELTCIGVSLRNLMTFPWIRERVEAGCLMLLGCFFDLETGNLLHRGLDSAEFMPLAEASGQPQECPCHAKT
;
A
#
# COMPACT_ATOMS: atom_id res chain seq x y z
N MET A 1 -23.28 24.87 16.44
CA MET A 1 -22.40 25.32 15.34
C MET A 1 -21.48 26.50 15.72
N GLY A 2 -21.82 27.37 16.69
CA GLY A 2 -21.03 28.57 17.03
C GLY A 2 -19.75 28.35 17.83
N GLN A 3 -19.62 27.30 18.65
CA GLN A 3 -18.44 27.10 19.51
C GLN A 3 -17.23 26.51 18.78
N LEU A 4 -17.42 25.66 17.77
CA LEU A 4 -16.34 25.13 16.92
C LEU A 4 -15.72 26.23 16.04
N SER A 5 -16.53 27.18 15.56
CA SER A 5 -16.06 28.31 14.77
C SER A 5 -15.13 29.23 15.57
N ASN A 6 -15.45 29.49 16.84
CA ASN A 6 -14.60 30.34 17.72
C ASN A 6 -13.30 29.67 18.17
N LEU A 7 -13.30 28.37 18.40
CA LEU A 7 -12.06 27.61 18.70
C LEU A 7 -11.12 27.59 17.49
N LEU A 8 -11.65 27.41 16.28
CA LEU A 8 -10.87 27.45 15.04
C LEU A 8 -10.33 28.85 14.75
N GLN A 9 -11.10 29.91 14.98
CA GLN A 9 -10.64 31.30 14.79
C GLN A 9 -9.55 31.72 15.81
N ASN A 10 -9.55 31.18 17.01
CA ASN A 10 -8.51 31.46 18.00
C ASN A 10 -7.21 30.66 17.80
N CYS A 11 -7.26 29.44 17.24
CA CYS A 11 -6.07 28.71 16.80
C CYS A 11 -5.38 29.34 15.58
N LEU A 12 -6.10 30.11 14.76
CA LEU A 12 -5.62 30.66 13.49
C LEU A 12 -4.69 31.89 13.63
N ARG A 13 -4.40 32.33 14.83
CA ARG A 13 -3.66 33.60 15.01
C ARG A 13 -2.23 33.39 15.42
N LEU A 14 -1.32 32.76 15.12
CA LEU A 14 0.11 33.01 15.56
C LEU A 14 1.12 31.84 15.61
N GLN A 15 1.00 30.79 14.79
CA GLN A 15 2.14 29.84 14.69
C GLN A 15 2.34 29.27 13.28
N PRO A 16 3.55 28.91 12.84
CA PRO A 16 3.83 28.33 11.51
C PRO A 16 3.05 27.05 11.17
N GLY A 17 2.55 26.32 12.15
CA GLY A 17 1.65 25.16 11.95
C GLY A 17 0.21 25.50 11.53
N CYS A 18 -0.16 26.78 11.60
CA CYS A 18 -1.52 27.24 11.33
C CYS A 18 -1.89 27.15 9.84
N LEU A 19 -0.95 27.37 8.93
CA LEU A 19 -1.18 27.30 7.49
C LEU A 19 -1.47 25.87 7.02
N ALA A 20 -0.74 24.88 7.55
CA ALA A 20 -0.96 23.47 7.22
C ALA A 20 -2.35 23.00 7.68
N MET A 21 -2.79 23.39 8.90
CA MET A 21 -4.13 23.06 9.39
C MET A 21 -5.23 23.74 8.58
N HIS A 22 -5.02 24.99 8.17
CA HIS A 22 -5.96 25.72 7.32
C HIS A 22 -6.18 25.00 5.98
N ASN A 23 -5.11 24.56 5.31
CA ASN A 23 -5.18 23.82 4.07
C ASN A 23 -5.96 22.49 4.22
N LEU A 24 -5.79 21.79 5.35
CA LEU A 24 -6.56 20.57 5.63
C LEU A 24 -8.05 20.85 5.83
N ILE A 25 -8.40 21.93 6.53
CA ILE A 25 -9.80 22.34 6.74
C ILE A 25 -10.46 22.70 5.40
N GLU A 26 -9.80 23.52 4.59
CA GLU A 26 -10.29 23.85 3.24
C GLU A 26 -10.40 22.61 2.35
N GLY A 27 -9.41 21.71 2.42
CA GLY A 27 -9.45 20.43 1.71
C GLY A 27 -10.66 19.59 2.11
N PHE A 28 -10.93 19.48 3.42
CA PHE A 28 -12.13 18.80 3.93
C PHE A 28 -13.44 19.45 3.48
N GLN A 29 -13.51 20.78 3.45
CA GLN A 29 -14.70 21.49 2.96
C GLN A 29 -14.95 21.20 1.48
N ARG A 30 -13.91 21.22 0.65
CA ARG A 30 -14.00 20.83 -0.79
C ARG A 30 -14.44 19.38 -0.95
N PHE A 31 -13.84 18.46 -0.18
CA PHE A 31 -14.27 17.05 -0.17
C PHE A 31 -15.74 16.92 0.19
N ARG A 32 -16.21 17.58 1.25
CA ARG A 32 -17.58 17.47 1.74
C ARG A 32 -18.62 18.04 0.76
N SER A 33 -18.27 19.09 0.01
CA SER A 33 -19.16 19.72 -0.98
C SER A 33 -19.05 19.12 -2.40
N GLY A 34 -18.09 18.23 -2.63
CA GLY A 34 -17.82 17.57 -3.91
C GLY A 34 -17.79 16.05 -3.75
N SER A 35 -16.61 15.46 -3.75
CA SER A 35 -16.41 13.99 -3.80
C SER A 35 -17.19 13.19 -2.74
N PHE A 36 -17.47 13.77 -1.57
CA PHE A 36 -18.34 13.08 -0.59
C PHE A 36 -19.75 12.89 -1.14
N LEU A 37 -20.31 13.88 -1.84
CA LEU A 37 -21.65 13.79 -2.41
C LEU A 37 -21.71 12.74 -3.52
N ASP A 38 -20.65 12.63 -4.32
CA ASP A 38 -20.52 11.63 -5.39
C ASP A 38 -20.53 10.19 -4.84
N HIS A 39 -20.04 10.01 -3.61
CA HIS A 39 -19.92 8.71 -2.95
C HIS A 39 -20.84 8.52 -1.74
N GLN A 40 -21.75 9.44 -1.46
CA GLN A 40 -22.54 9.48 -0.23
C GLN A 40 -23.38 8.21 -0.04
N GLU A 41 -24.09 7.78 -1.06
CA GLU A 41 -24.94 6.58 -0.99
C GLU A 41 -24.10 5.32 -0.73
N ARG A 42 -22.95 5.20 -1.41
CA ARG A 42 -22.03 4.09 -1.22
C ARG A 42 -21.46 4.07 0.20
N LEU A 43 -21.01 5.22 0.72
CA LEU A 43 -20.49 5.34 2.08
C LEU A 43 -21.54 5.00 3.13
N HIS A 44 -22.79 5.45 2.94
CA HIS A 44 -23.92 5.10 3.81
C HIS A 44 -24.19 3.59 3.79
N HIS A 45 -24.19 2.97 2.62
CA HIS A 45 -24.36 1.54 2.50
C HIS A 45 -23.25 0.78 3.23
N LEU A 46 -21.98 1.11 2.96
CA LEU A 46 -20.82 0.48 3.62
C LEU A 46 -20.81 0.70 5.13
N ALA A 47 -21.30 1.83 5.63
CA ALA A 47 -21.42 2.07 7.06
C ALA A 47 -22.46 1.17 7.75
N GLN A 48 -23.48 0.73 7.01
CA GLN A 48 -24.56 -0.14 7.54
C GLN A 48 -24.22 -1.63 7.43
N VAL A 49 -23.66 -2.06 6.29
CA VAL A 49 -23.41 -3.47 6.01
C VAL A 49 -21.96 -3.92 6.29
N GLY A 50 -21.03 -2.96 6.51
CA GLY A 50 -19.60 -3.22 6.64
C GLY A 50 -18.86 -3.17 5.31
N GLN A 51 -17.54 -3.31 5.39
CA GLN A 51 -16.65 -3.35 4.23
C GLN A 51 -16.39 -4.78 3.77
N ALA A 52 -16.29 -4.97 2.46
CA ALA A 52 -15.92 -6.24 1.84
C ALA A 52 -15.00 -6.01 0.62
N PRO A 53 -13.81 -5.43 0.81
CA PRO A 53 -12.86 -5.19 -0.28
C PRO A 53 -12.35 -6.52 -0.82
N ARG A 54 -12.31 -6.68 -2.13
CA ARG A 54 -11.73 -7.88 -2.77
C ARG A 54 -10.20 -7.78 -2.88
N THR A 55 -9.64 -6.57 -2.82
CA THR A 55 -8.21 -6.31 -3.01
C THR A 55 -7.62 -5.61 -1.81
N MET A 56 -6.51 -6.15 -1.30
CA MET A 56 -5.64 -5.48 -0.34
C MET A 56 -4.41 -4.93 -1.06
N VAL A 57 -4.05 -3.67 -0.78
CA VAL A 57 -2.85 -3.04 -1.33
C VAL A 57 -1.91 -2.68 -0.19
N ILE A 58 -0.67 -3.19 -0.25
CA ILE A 58 0.42 -2.78 0.63
C ILE A 58 1.34 -1.87 -0.17
N SER A 59 1.37 -0.59 0.14
CA SER A 59 2.12 0.41 -0.62
C SER A 59 3.12 1.20 0.23
N CYS A 60 4.00 1.92 -0.45
CA CYS A 60 4.84 2.90 0.23
C CYS A 60 4.01 4.03 0.84
N CYS A 61 4.47 4.56 1.98
CA CYS A 61 3.88 5.74 2.62
C CYS A 61 4.35 7.08 1.98
N ASP A 62 5.09 7.04 0.89
CA ASP A 62 5.53 8.21 0.13
C ASP A 62 4.33 9.08 -0.27
N SER A 63 4.40 10.38 0.03
CA SER A 63 3.29 11.31 -0.18
C SER A 63 2.88 11.50 -1.65
N ARG A 64 3.71 11.08 -2.59
CA ARG A 64 3.45 11.14 -4.04
C ARG A 64 2.73 9.89 -4.56
N LEU A 65 2.58 8.86 -3.73
CA LEU A 65 1.95 7.59 -4.09
C LEU A 65 0.62 7.44 -3.33
N ASP A 66 -0.49 7.43 -4.04
CA ASP A 66 -1.80 7.13 -3.46
C ASP A 66 -2.47 5.99 -4.23
N PRO A 67 -2.62 4.80 -3.62
CA PRO A 67 -3.23 3.65 -4.29
C PRO A 67 -4.66 3.90 -4.77
N GLN A 68 -5.48 4.62 -4.00
CA GLN A 68 -6.86 4.90 -4.40
C GLN A 68 -6.91 5.79 -5.64
N MET A 69 -6.03 6.79 -5.71
CA MET A 69 -5.92 7.67 -6.88
C MET A 69 -5.41 6.90 -8.11
N ILE A 70 -4.33 6.11 -7.95
CA ILE A 70 -3.68 5.39 -9.07
C ILE A 70 -4.62 4.37 -9.70
N PHE A 71 -5.39 3.65 -8.88
CA PHE A 71 -6.33 2.63 -9.35
C PHE A 71 -7.76 3.18 -9.58
N ALA A 72 -7.96 4.50 -9.48
CA ALA A 72 -9.29 5.13 -9.56
C ALA A 72 -10.36 4.41 -8.71
N ALA A 73 -9.95 3.94 -7.52
CA ALA A 73 -10.77 3.10 -6.67
C ALA A 73 -11.79 3.92 -5.86
N ALA A 74 -13.02 3.45 -5.81
CA ALA A 74 -14.07 4.05 -4.99
C ALA A 74 -13.93 3.61 -3.51
N PRO A 75 -14.54 4.34 -2.56
CA PRO A 75 -14.57 3.93 -1.16
C PRO A 75 -15.06 2.49 -0.98
N GLY A 76 -14.30 1.66 -0.27
CA GLY A 76 -14.60 0.26 -0.02
C GLY A 76 -14.03 -0.75 -1.03
N ASP A 77 -13.47 -0.31 -2.16
CA ASP A 77 -12.87 -1.21 -3.15
C ASP A 77 -11.54 -1.80 -2.68
N LEU A 78 -10.74 -1.02 -1.97
CA LEU A 78 -9.40 -1.40 -1.52
C LEU A 78 -9.28 -1.37 0.01
N LEU A 79 -8.64 -2.40 0.57
CA LEU A 79 -8.04 -2.35 1.89
C LEU A 79 -6.59 -1.89 1.74
N VAL A 80 -6.25 -0.69 2.20
CA VAL A 80 -4.93 -0.10 1.97
C VAL A 80 -4.10 -0.08 3.26
N VAL A 81 -2.88 -0.61 3.18
CA VAL A 81 -1.84 -0.49 4.20
C VAL A 81 -0.66 0.25 3.59
N ARG A 82 -0.13 1.25 4.31
CA ARG A 82 1.03 2.02 3.84
C ARG A 82 2.14 1.98 4.88
N ASN A 83 3.34 1.65 4.41
CA ASN A 83 4.54 1.61 5.26
C ASN A 83 5.78 2.07 4.46
N ILE A 84 6.94 2.15 5.09
CA ILE A 84 8.17 2.55 4.39
C ILE A 84 8.58 1.45 3.41
N ALA A 85 8.73 1.81 2.12
CA ALA A 85 9.21 0.94 1.04
C ALA A 85 8.30 -0.29 0.77
N ASN A 86 7.00 -0.22 1.04
CA ASN A 86 6.00 -1.29 0.76
C ASN A 86 6.43 -2.69 1.26
N LEU A 87 7.14 -2.74 2.37
CA LEU A 87 7.73 -3.97 2.89
C LEU A 87 6.72 -4.81 3.67
N VAL A 88 6.82 -6.12 3.49
CA VAL A 88 6.17 -7.13 4.32
C VAL A 88 7.26 -7.86 5.10
N PRO A 89 7.22 -7.88 6.44
CA PRO A 89 8.12 -8.70 7.22
C PRO A 89 7.78 -10.19 7.05
N PRO A 90 8.73 -11.11 7.29
CA PRO A 90 8.41 -12.54 7.35
C PRO A 90 7.45 -12.83 8.51
N TYR A 91 6.76 -13.97 8.43
CA TYR A 91 5.88 -14.45 9.50
C TYR A 91 6.66 -14.73 10.79
N GLN A 92 6.39 -13.96 11.83
CA GLN A 92 7.04 -14.07 13.15
C GLN A 92 6.01 -13.73 14.25
N PRO A 93 5.23 -14.71 14.72
CA PRO A 93 4.20 -14.50 15.74
C PRO A 93 4.83 -14.52 17.15
N ASP A 94 5.47 -13.43 17.55
CA ASP A 94 6.19 -13.30 18.82
C ASP A 94 5.45 -12.48 19.89
N ALA A 95 4.15 -12.22 19.68
CA ALA A 95 3.27 -11.46 20.57
C ALA A 95 3.62 -9.97 20.76
N VAL A 96 4.52 -9.40 19.95
CA VAL A 96 4.75 -7.95 19.89
C VAL A 96 3.87 -7.28 18.83
N HIS A 97 3.97 -5.95 18.68
CA HIS A 97 3.10 -5.16 17.84
C HIS A 97 3.57 -5.13 16.37
N HIS A 98 2.94 -5.94 15.52
CA HIS A 98 3.26 -6.09 14.10
C HIS A 98 2.13 -5.53 13.21
N GLY A 99 2.08 -4.22 12.99
CA GLY A 99 0.96 -3.55 12.30
C GLY A 99 0.69 -4.08 10.89
N THR A 100 1.73 -4.32 10.07
CA THR A 100 1.56 -4.87 8.72
C THR A 100 1.04 -6.32 8.76
N SER A 101 1.57 -7.16 9.64
CA SER A 101 1.13 -8.56 9.78
C SER A 101 -0.31 -8.65 10.31
N ALA A 102 -0.68 -7.81 11.28
CA ALA A 102 -2.04 -7.73 11.79
C ALA A 102 -3.05 -7.29 10.72
N ALA A 103 -2.68 -6.32 9.89
CA ALA A 103 -3.52 -5.89 8.77
C ALA A 103 -3.67 -6.98 7.70
N LEU A 104 -2.60 -7.75 7.42
CA LEU A 104 -2.65 -8.91 6.52
C LEU A 104 -3.60 -9.98 7.06
N GLU A 105 -3.49 -10.34 8.34
CA GLU A 105 -4.40 -11.31 8.97
C GLU A 105 -5.85 -10.84 8.90
N PHE A 106 -6.11 -9.57 9.20
CA PHE A 106 -7.45 -9.02 9.10
C PHE A 106 -7.98 -9.06 7.67
N GLY A 107 -7.20 -8.61 6.68
CA GLY A 107 -7.59 -8.61 5.27
C GLY A 107 -7.85 -10.01 4.71
N VAL A 108 -6.91 -10.94 4.94
CA VAL A 108 -6.98 -12.27 4.35
C VAL A 108 -7.89 -13.21 5.12
N CYS A 109 -7.81 -13.24 6.48
CA CYS A 109 -8.54 -14.20 7.27
C CYS A 109 -9.94 -13.73 7.71
N ARG A 110 -10.16 -12.39 7.81
CA ARG A 110 -11.46 -11.84 8.27
C ARG A 110 -12.29 -11.24 7.15
N LEU A 111 -11.67 -10.42 6.28
CA LEU A 111 -12.39 -9.82 5.15
C LEU A 111 -12.42 -10.73 3.92
N GLY A 112 -11.53 -11.73 3.84
CA GLY A 112 -11.52 -12.69 2.75
C GLY A 112 -11.07 -12.10 1.42
N VAL A 113 -10.15 -11.12 1.41
CA VAL A 113 -9.63 -10.53 0.18
C VAL A 113 -9.13 -11.62 -0.79
N GLU A 114 -9.32 -11.40 -2.08
CA GLU A 114 -8.96 -12.33 -3.15
C GLU A 114 -7.61 -11.98 -3.80
N GLN A 115 -7.13 -10.76 -3.55
CA GLN A 115 -5.86 -10.28 -4.08
C GLN A 115 -5.09 -9.51 -3.02
N VAL A 116 -3.75 -9.70 -2.99
CA VAL A 116 -2.81 -8.84 -2.27
C VAL A 116 -1.83 -8.25 -3.27
N VAL A 117 -1.82 -6.93 -3.38
CA VAL A 117 -0.94 -6.17 -4.27
C VAL A 117 0.14 -5.49 -3.45
N ILE A 118 1.40 -5.71 -3.79
CA ILE A 118 2.54 -4.94 -3.29
C ILE A 118 2.81 -3.82 -4.28
N LEU A 119 2.57 -2.57 -3.89
CA LEU A 119 2.74 -1.41 -4.77
C LEU A 119 3.97 -0.59 -4.35
N GLY A 120 5.06 -0.76 -5.11
CA GLY A 120 6.27 0.07 -5.02
C GLY A 120 6.24 1.21 -6.04
N HIS A 121 7.26 2.07 -5.99
CA HIS A 121 7.35 3.22 -6.89
C HIS A 121 8.79 3.65 -7.15
N SER A 122 9.01 4.40 -8.23
CA SER A 122 10.29 5.01 -8.54
C SER A 122 10.66 6.12 -7.53
N GLN A 123 11.95 6.37 -7.36
CA GLN A 123 12.50 7.41 -6.47
C GLN A 123 12.08 7.24 -4.99
N CYS A 124 11.95 5.99 -4.52
CA CYS A 124 11.58 5.70 -3.14
C CYS A 124 12.66 6.15 -2.15
N GLY A 125 12.29 7.05 -1.23
CA GLY A 125 13.20 7.60 -0.22
C GLY A 125 13.70 6.55 0.76
N GLY A 126 12.87 5.58 1.15
CA GLY A 126 13.25 4.47 2.03
C GLY A 126 14.29 3.56 1.39
N VAL A 127 14.12 3.22 0.10
CA VAL A 127 15.10 2.43 -0.66
C VAL A 127 16.40 3.21 -0.83
N ARG A 128 16.34 4.49 -1.15
CA ARG A 128 17.53 5.34 -1.23
C ARG A 128 18.33 5.34 0.08
N ALA A 129 17.65 5.52 1.21
CA ALA A 129 18.29 5.49 2.52
C ALA A 129 18.95 4.13 2.81
N LEU A 130 18.30 3.01 2.43
CA LEU A 130 18.87 1.68 2.53
C LEU A 130 20.18 1.53 1.71
N LEU A 131 20.17 2.02 0.46
CA LEU A 131 21.32 1.89 -0.44
C LEU A 131 22.51 2.75 -0.02
N THR A 132 22.26 3.98 0.42
CA THR A 132 23.30 4.91 0.91
C THR A 132 23.80 4.59 2.32
N GLY A 133 23.07 3.76 3.07
CA GLY A 133 23.36 3.48 4.48
C GLY A 133 22.87 4.54 5.46
N SER A 134 22.08 5.51 5.01
CA SER A 134 21.48 6.59 5.84
C SER A 134 20.18 6.12 6.50
N ILE A 135 20.25 5.01 7.25
CA ILE A 135 19.10 4.37 7.91
C ILE A 135 19.26 4.40 9.45
N ASP A 136 19.94 5.40 9.98
CA ASP A 136 20.09 5.56 11.42
C ASP A 136 18.77 5.96 12.06
N GLY A 137 18.46 5.31 13.19
CA GLY A 137 17.23 5.57 13.95
C GLY A 137 16.74 4.32 14.68
N ASP A 138 15.90 4.53 15.69
CA ASP A 138 15.43 3.48 16.59
C ASP A 138 14.60 2.40 15.90
N PHE A 139 13.88 2.76 14.82
CA PHE A 139 12.92 1.88 14.14
C PHE A 139 13.27 1.63 12.68
N ILE A 140 13.73 2.65 11.94
CA ILE A 140 13.87 2.56 10.48
C ILE A 140 14.98 1.59 10.07
N GLY A 141 16.05 1.48 10.85
CA GLY A 141 17.17 0.58 10.56
C GLY A 141 16.74 -0.89 10.55
N SER A 142 16.07 -1.33 11.61
CA SER A 142 15.54 -2.68 11.73
C SER A 142 14.46 -2.97 10.69
N TRP A 143 13.58 -2.00 10.41
CA TRP A 143 12.56 -2.12 9.37
C TRP A 143 13.16 -2.28 7.98
N MET A 144 14.10 -1.43 7.59
CA MET A 144 14.71 -1.51 6.25
C MET A 144 15.62 -2.74 6.09
N ASN A 145 16.08 -3.36 7.20
CA ASN A 145 16.85 -4.60 7.13
C ASN A 145 16.04 -5.78 6.59
N ILE A 146 14.70 -5.72 6.60
CA ILE A 146 13.83 -6.67 5.89
C ILE A 146 14.23 -6.77 4.41
N ALA A 147 14.66 -5.66 3.82
CA ALA A 147 15.09 -5.55 2.43
C ALA A 147 16.63 -5.57 2.24
N ALA A 148 17.39 -6.18 3.15
CA ALA A 148 18.85 -6.26 3.05
C ALA A 148 19.33 -6.85 1.71
N GLU A 149 18.55 -7.75 1.10
CA GLU A 149 18.78 -8.30 -0.23
C GLU A 149 18.79 -7.21 -1.32
N ALA A 150 17.89 -6.24 -1.24
CA ALA A 150 17.85 -5.13 -2.19
C ALA A 150 19.14 -4.34 -2.19
N ARG A 151 19.70 -4.05 -1.00
CA ARG A 151 21.01 -3.40 -0.86
C ARG A 151 22.13 -4.23 -1.47
N ARG A 152 22.10 -5.55 -1.26
CA ARG A 152 23.13 -6.45 -1.80
C ARG A 152 23.10 -6.50 -3.33
N LEU A 153 21.92 -6.63 -3.93
CA LEU A 153 21.77 -6.70 -5.39
C LEU A 153 22.09 -5.37 -6.07
N ALA A 154 21.62 -4.26 -5.52
CA ALA A 154 21.88 -2.94 -6.07
C ALA A 154 23.36 -2.59 -6.14
N ARG A 155 24.20 -3.12 -5.21
CA ARG A 155 25.67 -2.95 -5.25
C ARG A 155 26.36 -3.67 -6.41
N LEU A 156 25.68 -4.59 -7.07
CA LEU A 156 26.20 -5.35 -8.21
C LEU A 156 25.83 -4.71 -9.56
N CYS A 157 25.03 -3.65 -9.53
CA CYS A 157 24.53 -2.94 -10.71
C CYS A 157 25.26 -1.61 -10.90
N PRO A 158 25.25 -1.03 -12.12
CA PRO A 158 25.64 0.35 -12.35
C PRO A 158 24.91 1.33 -11.42
N GLU A 159 25.57 2.44 -11.08
CA GLU A 159 25.06 3.40 -10.08
C GLU A 159 23.71 3.99 -10.48
N ASP A 160 23.50 4.25 -11.77
CA ASP A 160 22.26 4.77 -12.35
C ASP A 160 21.09 3.76 -12.30
N GLU A 161 21.38 2.47 -12.26
CA GLU A 161 20.37 1.41 -12.14
C GLU A 161 20.10 0.97 -10.69
N ALA A 162 21.04 1.23 -9.78
CA ALA A 162 21.02 0.71 -8.41
C ALA A 162 19.73 1.02 -7.66
N GLN A 163 19.21 2.25 -7.79
CA GLN A 163 17.98 2.68 -7.13
C GLN A 163 16.78 1.85 -7.64
N ARG A 164 16.64 1.71 -8.95
CA ARG A 164 15.54 0.95 -9.56
C ARG A 164 15.62 -0.53 -9.21
N VAL A 165 16.79 -1.13 -9.28
CA VAL A 165 17.01 -2.53 -8.86
C VAL A 165 16.62 -2.72 -7.39
N GLY A 166 17.00 -1.80 -6.51
CA GLY A 166 16.60 -1.82 -5.11
C GLY A 166 15.08 -1.77 -4.92
N GLU A 167 14.40 -0.89 -5.65
CA GLU A 167 12.94 -0.71 -5.58
C GLU A 167 12.18 -1.96 -6.06
N LEU A 168 12.55 -2.51 -7.19
CA LEU A 168 11.95 -3.74 -7.74
C LEU A 168 12.23 -4.95 -6.83
N THR A 169 13.44 -5.02 -6.24
CA THR A 169 13.80 -6.08 -5.29
C THR A 169 12.97 -6.00 -4.01
N CYS A 170 12.68 -4.82 -3.48
CA CYS A 170 11.81 -4.66 -2.29
C CYS A 170 10.42 -5.26 -2.52
N ILE A 171 9.84 -5.07 -3.72
CA ILE A 171 8.57 -5.71 -4.09
C ILE A 171 8.73 -7.23 -4.07
N GLY A 172 9.79 -7.75 -4.68
CA GLY A 172 10.07 -9.20 -4.71
C GLY A 172 10.27 -9.80 -3.32
N VAL A 173 10.99 -9.11 -2.42
CA VAL A 173 11.15 -9.51 -1.01
C VAL A 173 9.79 -9.59 -0.32
N SER A 174 8.95 -8.56 -0.49
CA SER A 174 7.62 -8.52 0.12
C SER A 174 6.71 -9.65 -0.39
N LEU A 175 6.73 -9.95 -1.69
CA LEU A 175 5.97 -11.09 -2.25
C LEU A 175 6.43 -12.43 -1.67
N ARG A 176 7.75 -12.65 -1.55
CA ARG A 176 8.29 -13.88 -0.93
C ARG A 176 7.92 -13.97 0.56
N ASN A 177 7.99 -12.85 1.27
CA ASN A 177 7.63 -12.82 2.69
C ASN A 177 6.15 -13.07 2.91
N LEU A 178 5.24 -12.67 2.01
CA LEU A 178 3.83 -13.06 2.07
C LEU A 178 3.66 -14.59 2.10
N MET A 179 4.45 -15.33 1.34
CA MET A 179 4.39 -16.80 1.30
C MET A 179 4.92 -17.47 2.58
N THR A 180 5.54 -16.72 3.49
CA THR A 180 5.93 -17.26 4.82
C THR A 180 4.74 -17.38 5.77
N PHE A 181 3.64 -16.66 5.53
CA PHE A 181 2.41 -16.72 6.31
C PHE A 181 1.61 -17.98 5.93
N PRO A 182 1.39 -18.94 6.85
CA PRO A 182 0.76 -20.22 6.51
C PRO A 182 -0.60 -20.07 5.83
N TRP A 183 -1.46 -19.21 6.36
CA TRP A 183 -2.80 -18.96 5.86
C TRP A 183 -2.83 -18.17 4.52
N ILE A 184 -1.77 -17.44 4.15
CA ILE A 184 -1.60 -16.85 2.80
C ILE A 184 -1.22 -17.96 1.84
N ARG A 185 -0.18 -18.74 2.18
CA ARG A 185 0.33 -19.81 1.33
C ARG A 185 -0.79 -20.82 0.99
N GLU A 186 -1.53 -21.28 2.00
CA GLU A 186 -2.65 -22.21 1.80
C GLU A 186 -3.70 -21.67 0.81
N ARG A 187 -4.05 -20.39 0.89
CA ARG A 187 -5.03 -19.78 -0.01
C ARG A 187 -4.47 -19.54 -1.41
N VAL A 188 -3.16 -19.23 -1.54
CA VAL A 188 -2.50 -19.12 -2.85
C VAL A 188 -2.44 -20.49 -3.53
N GLU A 189 -2.01 -21.52 -2.82
CA GLU A 189 -1.96 -22.91 -3.34
C GLU A 189 -3.34 -23.44 -3.71
N ALA A 190 -4.39 -23.03 -3.01
CA ALA A 190 -5.79 -23.35 -3.31
C ALA A 190 -6.37 -22.52 -4.48
N GLY A 191 -5.63 -21.56 -5.06
CA GLY A 191 -6.12 -20.66 -6.10
C GLY A 191 -7.14 -19.62 -5.62
N CYS A 192 -7.24 -19.41 -4.29
CA CYS A 192 -8.20 -18.50 -3.66
C CYS A 192 -7.61 -17.14 -3.26
N LEU A 193 -6.34 -16.93 -3.49
CA LEU A 193 -5.64 -15.67 -3.25
C LEU A 193 -4.56 -15.44 -4.30
N MET A 194 -4.61 -14.30 -4.97
CA MET A 194 -3.60 -13.87 -5.92
C MET A 194 -2.62 -12.90 -5.26
N LEU A 195 -1.31 -13.09 -5.48
CA LEU A 195 -0.27 -12.16 -5.07
C LEU A 195 0.31 -11.46 -6.30
N LEU A 196 0.34 -10.13 -6.28
CA LEU A 196 0.81 -9.31 -7.40
C LEU A 196 1.78 -8.24 -6.90
N GLY A 197 2.90 -8.09 -7.58
CA GLY A 197 3.82 -6.97 -7.40
C GLY A 197 3.57 -5.91 -8.48
N CYS A 198 3.39 -4.67 -8.07
CA CYS A 198 3.23 -3.53 -8.98
C CYS A 198 4.31 -2.48 -8.69
N PHE A 199 4.81 -1.86 -9.74
CA PHE A 199 5.77 -0.77 -9.69
C PHE A 199 5.23 0.44 -10.47
N PHE A 200 5.01 1.54 -9.78
CA PHE A 200 4.53 2.78 -10.36
C PHE A 200 5.69 3.74 -10.60
N ASP A 201 5.86 4.14 -11.84
CA ASP A 201 6.84 5.13 -12.22
C ASP A 201 6.26 6.53 -12.09
N LEU A 202 6.83 7.32 -11.15
CA LEU A 202 6.34 8.67 -10.83
C LEU A 202 6.56 9.69 -11.95
N GLU A 203 7.53 9.45 -12.86
CA GLU A 203 7.86 10.38 -13.93
C GLU A 203 6.99 10.15 -15.16
N THR A 204 6.75 8.88 -15.49
CA THR A 204 6.03 8.50 -16.72
C THR A 204 4.57 8.16 -16.49
N GLY A 205 4.18 7.90 -15.25
CA GLY A 205 2.85 7.38 -14.89
C GLY A 205 2.63 5.92 -15.29
N ASN A 206 3.67 5.22 -15.76
CA ASN A 206 3.55 3.82 -16.15
C ASN A 206 3.45 2.91 -14.92
N LEU A 207 2.62 1.87 -15.05
CA LEU A 207 2.49 0.80 -14.08
C LEU A 207 3.02 -0.50 -14.66
N LEU A 208 4.06 -1.04 -14.02
CA LEU A 208 4.57 -2.38 -14.30
C LEU A 208 4.01 -3.36 -13.30
N HIS A 209 3.87 -4.62 -13.70
CA HIS A 209 3.44 -5.69 -12.81
C HIS A 209 4.26 -6.97 -12.98
N ARG A 210 4.26 -7.80 -11.93
CA ARG A 210 4.77 -9.18 -11.95
C ARG A 210 3.93 -10.06 -11.04
N GLY A 211 3.78 -11.32 -11.42
CA GLY A 211 3.25 -12.36 -10.54
C GLY A 211 4.29 -12.88 -9.54
N LEU A 212 3.87 -13.83 -8.71
CA LEU A 212 4.73 -14.49 -7.73
C LEU A 212 5.87 -15.26 -8.41
N ASP A 213 5.55 -15.99 -9.49
CA ASP A 213 6.45 -16.92 -10.18
C ASP A 213 7.37 -16.24 -11.22
N SER A 214 7.14 -14.98 -11.52
CA SER A 214 7.96 -14.21 -12.47
C SER A 214 8.95 -13.31 -11.73
N ALA A 215 10.19 -13.24 -12.17
CA ALA A 215 11.14 -12.22 -11.75
C ALA A 215 11.03 -10.93 -12.56
N GLU A 216 10.41 -11.00 -13.73
CA GLU A 216 10.33 -9.93 -14.71
C GLU A 216 9.08 -9.06 -14.50
N PHE A 217 9.28 -7.75 -14.55
CA PHE A 217 8.21 -6.76 -14.53
C PHE A 217 7.81 -6.39 -15.96
N MET A 218 6.53 -6.49 -16.27
CA MET A 218 5.99 -6.15 -17.56
C MET A 218 4.98 -4.99 -17.43
N PRO A 219 4.81 -4.16 -18.48
CA PRO A 219 3.75 -3.17 -18.49
C PRO A 219 2.39 -3.82 -18.21
N LEU A 220 1.58 -3.16 -17.39
CA LEU A 220 0.20 -3.59 -17.20
C LEU A 220 -0.55 -3.34 -18.52
N ALA A 221 -0.78 -4.41 -19.28
CA ALA A 221 -1.54 -4.34 -20.51
C ALA A 221 -2.97 -3.86 -20.23
N GLU A 222 -3.57 -3.11 -21.14
CA GLU A 222 -4.99 -2.78 -21.10
C GLU A 222 -5.78 -4.07 -20.86
N ALA A 223 -6.61 -4.08 -19.83
CA ALA A 223 -7.28 -5.28 -19.35
C ALA A 223 -8.22 -5.83 -20.43
N SER A 224 -7.72 -6.75 -21.24
CA SER A 224 -8.49 -7.56 -22.18
C SER A 224 -8.86 -8.89 -21.52
N GLY A 225 -9.76 -8.88 -20.54
CA GLY A 225 -10.22 -10.09 -19.90
C GLY A 225 -11.35 -9.84 -18.91
N GLN A 226 -12.41 -10.62 -19.01
CA GLN A 226 -13.44 -10.65 -17.98
C GLN A 226 -12.84 -11.19 -16.67
N PRO A 227 -13.25 -10.69 -15.50
CA PRO A 227 -12.81 -11.21 -14.22
C PRO A 227 -13.16 -12.69 -14.12
N GLN A 228 -12.16 -13.54 -13.88
CA GLN A 228 -12.41 -14.94 -13.54
C GLN A 228 -12.97 -15.00 -12.13
N GLU A 229 -14.12 -15.63 -11.97
CA GLU A 229 -14.69 -15.87 -10.64
C GLU A 229 -13.80 -16.85 -9.86
N CYS A 230 -13.51 -16.49 -8.61
CA CYS A 230 -12.73 -17.34 -7.71
C CYS A 230 -13.51 -18.64 -7.38
N PRO A 231 -12.91 -19.84 -7.51
CA PRO A 231 -13.59 -21.10 -7.23
C PRO A 231 -14.10 -21.25 -5.79
N CYS A 232 -13.60 -20.44 -4.88
CA CYS A 232 -13.90 -20.52 -3.44
C CYS A 232 -15.28 -19.96 -3.06
N HIS A 233 -15.87 -19.10 -3.87
CA HIS A 233 -17.19 -18.50 -3.60
C HIS A 233 -18.37 -19.39 -4.03
N ALA A 234 -18.11 -20.53 -4.64
CA ALA A 234 -19.15 -21.47 -5.06
C ALA A 234 -19.68 -22.38 -3.92
N LYS A 235 -19.24 -22.14 -2.67
CA LYS A 235 -19.61 -23.01 -1.50
C LYS A 235 -20.06 -22.18 -0.29
N THR A 236 -21.02 -21.29 -0.47
CA THR A 236 -21.85 -20.78 0.65
C THR A 236 -23.30 -20.70 0.24
#